data_24a4a682401fe8120b962d97dea4a5f8
#
_entry.id   24a4a682401fe8120b962d97dea4a5f8
#
_cell.length_a   1.000
_cell.length_b   1.000
_cell.length_c   1.000
_cell.angle_alpha   90.00
_cell.angle_beta   90.00
_cell.angle_gamma   90.00
#
_symmetry.space_group_name_H-M   'P 1'
#
loop_
_entity.id
_entity.type
_entity.pdbx_description
1 polymer ?
#
loop_
_entity_poly.entity_id
_entity_poly.type
_entity_poly.pdbx_seq_one_letter_code
_entity_poly.pdbx_strand_id
1 'polypeptide(L)'
;MKILPLVALTVALFSYGAASATERTVTLNVANATCELCGPIVKRSLTRISGVLDVQMSEADGTAIAKVRFEDSRTDVPTLISATTNAGYPSRIVQ
;
A
#
# COMPACT_ATOMS: atom_id res chain seq x y z
N MET A 1 36.23 40.54 12.01
CA MET A 1 35.95 40.19 11.78
C MET A 1 35.26 39.56 11.41
N LYS A 2 34.78 39.18 11.21
CA LYS A 2 34.23 38.67 10.90
C LYS A 2 33.79 37.71 10.46
N ILE A 3 33.36 37.22 10.08
CA ILE A 3 33.10 36.41 9.70
C ILE A 3 32.32 35.62 9.85
N LEU A 4 32.04 35.24 9.90
CA LEU A 4 31.40 34.44 10.15
C LEU A 4 30.24 34.12 9.73
N PRO A 5 29.84 34.05 9.30
CA PRO A 5 28.59 33.93 9.04
C PRO A 5 28.35 32.83 8.20
N LEU A 6 28.75 32.45 7.80
CA LEU A 6 28.57 31.48 7.04
C LEU A 6 27.92 30.37 7.39
N VAL A 7 27.91 30.13 8.21
CA VAL A 7 27.39 29.07 8.66
C VAL A 7 26.09 28.78 8.37
N ALA A 8 25.31 29.60 8.30
CA ALA A 8 24.01 29.31 8.25
C ALA A 8 23.51 28.54 7.16
N LEU A 9 24.07 28.52 6.19
CA LEU A 9 23.46 27.92 5.19
C LEU A 9 23.28 26.56 5.15
N THR A 10 23.82 25.91 5.81
CA THR A 10 23.71 24.56 5.60
C THR A 10 22.48 23.91 5.83
N VAL A 11 21.66 24.46 6.48
CA VAL A 11 20.55 23.83 6.82
C VAL A 11 19.56 23.45 5.86
N ALA A 12 19.32 24.12 4.95
CA ALA A 12 18.22 23.87 4.20
C ALA A 12 18.13 22.60 3.49
N LEU A 13 19.09 21.89 3.42
CA LEU A 13 19.02 20.80 2.71
C LEU A 13 18.21 19.70 3.02
N PHE A 14 17.90 19.51 4.13
CA PHE A 14 17.24 18.39 4.44
C PHE A 14 15.87 18.29 4.11
N SER A 15 15.27 19.29 3.87
CA SER A 15 13.88 19.21 3.84
C SER A 15 13.34 18.40 2.75
N TYR A 16 14.04 18.20 1.69
CA TYR A 16 13.33 17.57 0.71
C TYR A 16 13.43 16.13 0.72
N GLY A 17 14.16 15.58 1.45
CA GLY A 17 14.22 14.20 1.39
C GLY A 17 12.98 13.51 1.75
N ALA A 18 12.16 14.09 2.50
CA ALA A 18 11.08 13.37 3.00
C ALA A 18 9.91 13.28 2.13
N ALA A 19 9.92 13.91 1.05
CA ALA A 19 8.72 13.97 0.33
C ALA A 19 8.42 12.80 -0.52
N SER A 20 9.24 11.85 -0.62
CA SER A 20 9.08 10.94 -1.67
C SER A 20 8.22 9.75 -1.40
N ALA A 21 7.92 9.39 -0.21
CA ALA A 21 7.16 8.20 0.05
C ALA A 21 5.96 8.53 0.88
N THR A 22 4.79 8.18 0.42
CA THR A 22 3.56 8.40 1.16
C THR A 22 2.87 7.08 1.35
N GLU A 23 2.54 6.76 2.59
CA GLU A 23 1.77 5.57 2.85
C GLU A 23 0.31 5.84 2.58
N ARG A 24 -0.33 4.92 1.94
CA ARG A 24 -1.74 5.01 1.67
C ARG A 24 -2.41 3.72 2.07
N THR A 25 -3.69 3.77 2.36
CA THR A 25 -4.48 2.60 2.70
C THR A 25 -5.67 2.53 1.76
N VAL A 26 -5.90 1.37 1.20
CA VAL A 26 -7.06 1.16 0.35
C VAL A 26 -7.79 -0.06 0.85
N THR A 27 -9.09 -0.04 0.75
CA THR A 27 -9.93 -1.18 1.10
C THR A 27 -10.48 -1.77 -0.18
N LEU A 28 -10.28 -3.06 -0.36
CA LEU A 28 -10.73 -3.76 -1.56
C LEU A 28 -11.78 -4.78 -1.19
N ASN A 29 -12.82 -4.84 -2.01
CA ASN A 29 -13.83 -5.88 -1.92
C ASN A 29 -13.38 -6.96 -2.87
N VAL A 30 -13.17 -8.17 -2.38
CA VAL A 30 -12.56 -9.23 -3.14
C VAL A 30 -13.60 -10.28 -3.48
N ALA A 31 -13.83 -10.47 -4.76
CA ALA A 31 -14.85 -11.43 -5.23
C ALA A 31 -14.29 -12.84 -5.20
N ASN A 32 -15.19 -13.79 -5.09
CA ASN A 32 -14.89 -15.21 -5.19
C ASN A 32 -14.06 -15.76 -4.03
N ALA A 33 -13.78 -14.98 -3.02
CA ALA A 33 -12.93 -15.42 -1.92
C ALA A 33 -13.81 -16.00 -0.80
N THR A 34 -14.54 -17.06 -1.10
CA THR A 34 -15.50 -17.59 -0.16
C THR A 34 -15.03 -18.87 0.53
N CYS A 35 -13.86 -19.36 0.26
CA CYS A 35 -13.37 -20.58 0.88
C CYS A 35 -12.41 -20.23 2.00
N GLU A 36 -12.13 -21.20 2.89
CA GLU A 36 -11.27 -20.92 4.01
C GLU A 36 -9.87 -20.51 3.62
N LEU A 37 -9.37 -21.02 2.52
CA LEU A 37 -8.02 -20.69 2.09
C LEU A 37 -7.96 -19.49 1.19
N CYS A 38 -9.11 -18.98 0.76
CA CYS A 38 -9.12 -17.87 -0.17
C CYS A 38 -8.54 -16.61 0.42
N GLY A 39 -8.87 -16.30 1.66
CA GLY A 39 -8.31 -15.14 2.32
C GLY A 39 -6.79 -15.18 2.40
N PRO A 40 -6.21 -16.27 2.90
CA PRO A 40 -4.76 -16.39 2.92
C PRO A 40 -4.10 -16.29 1.55
N ILE A 41 -4.76 -16.81 0.50
CA ILE A 41 -4.22 -16.71 -0.85
C ILE A 41 -4.20 -15.27 -1.32
N VAL A 42 -5.29 -14.55 -1.08
CA VAL A 42 -5.37 -13.14 -1.45
C VAL A 42 -4.34 -12.34 -0.69
N LYS A 43 -4.22 -12.59 0.61
CA LYS A 43 -3.25 -11.87 1.41
C LYS A 43 -1.84 -12.09 0.88
N ARG A 44 -1.52 -13.33 0.52
CA ARG A 44 -0.21 -13.63 0.01
C ARG A 44 0.04 -12.96 -1.33
N SER A 45 -0.95 -12.94 -2.20
CA SER A 45 -0.82 -12.28 -3.49
C SER A 45 -0.48 -10.82 -3.32
N LEU A 46 -1.08 -10.17 -2.33
CA LEU A 46 -0.85 -8.76 -2.10
C LEU A 46 0.47 -8.51 -1.39
N THR A 47 0.82 -9.34 -0.41
CA THR A 47 2.05 -9.09 0.34
C THR A 47 3.30 -9.30 -0.49
N ARG A 48 3.19 -10.00 -1.61
CA ARG A 48 4.34 -10.16 -2.47
C ARG A 48 4.68 -8.94 -3.29
N ILE A 49 3.79 -7.98 -3.37
CA ILE A 49 4.01 -6.80 -4.18
C ILE A 49 4.98 -5.88 -3.46
N SER A 50 6.03 -5.48 -4.15
CA SER A 50 6.98 -4.53 -3.58
C SER A 50 6.27 -3.23 -3.30
N GLY A 51 6.38 -2.73 -2.12
CA GLY A 51 5.68 -1.50 -1.71
C GLY A 51 4.49 -1.77 -0.81
N VAL A 52 4.00 -2.99 -0.73
CA VAL A 52 2.91 -3.32 0.18
C VAL A 52 3.50 -3.50 1.57
N LEU A 53 2.95 -2.78 2.54
CA LEU A 53 3.47 -2.78 3.89
C LEU A 53 2.67 -3.69 4.82
N ASP A 54 1.38 -3.81 4.61
CA ASP A 54 0.54 -4.63 5.46
C ASP A 54 -0.77 -4.96 4.76
N VAL A 55 -1.33 -6.12 5.03
CA VAL A 55 -2.60 -6.54 4.47
C VAL A 55 -3.41 -7.15 5.59
N GLN A 56 -4.61 -6.66 5.82
CA GLN A 56 -5.52 -7.20 6.80
C GLN A 56 -6.75 -7.72 6.10
N MET A 57 -7.07 -8.98 6.33
CA MET A 57 -8.25 -9.59 5.72
C MET A 57 -9.37 -9.68 6.73
N SER A 58 -10.59 -9.42 6.27
CA SER A 58 -11.77 -9.57 7.09
C SER A 58 -12.94 -9.95 6.20
N GLU A 59 -14.10 -10.12 6.78
CA GLU A 59 -15.29 -10.42 6.00
C GLU A 59 -16.39 -9.46 6.38
N ALA A 60 -17.19 -9.09 5.40
CA ALA A 60 -18.36 -8.27 5.63
C ALA A 60 -19.45 -8.78 4.71
N ASP A 61 -20.55 -9.22 5.29
CA ASP A 61 -21.71 -9.70 4.52
C ASP A 61 -21.34 -10.81 3.57
N GLY A 62 -20.51 -11.71 4.03
CA GLY A 62 -20.12 -12.85 3.19
C GLY A 62 -19.11 -12.53 2.12
N THR A 63 -18.55 -11.35 2.13
CA THR A 63 -17.59 -10.92 1.14
C THR A 63 -16.23 -10.67 1.82
N ALA A 64 -15.19 -11.08 1.16
CA ALA A 64 -13.85 -10.83 1.71
C ALA A 64 -13.45 -9.39 1.47
N ILE A 65 -12.86 -8.81 2.49
CA ILE A 65 -12.41 -7.42 2.45
C ILE A 65 -10.91 -7.41 2.74
N ALA A 66 -10.15 -6.77 1.89
CA ALA A 66 -8.71 -6.63 2.08
C ALA A 66 -8.37 -5.17 2.33
N LYS A 67 -7.77 -4.89 3.47
CA LYS A 67 -7.33 -3.55 3.76
C LYS A 67 -5.83 -3.53 3.58
N VAL A 68 -5.35 -2.78 2.62
CA VAL A 68 -3.96 -2.82 2.19
C VAL A 68 -3.30 -1.48 2.44
N ARG A 69 -2.18 -1.51 3.17
CA ARG A 69 -1.39 -0.32 3.38
C ARG A 69 -0.15 -0.44 2.51
N PHE A 70 0.13 0.56 1.74
CA PHE A 70 1.22 0.51 0.77
C PHE A 70 1.87 1.86 0.58
N GLU A 71 3.07 1.85 0.01
CA GLU A 71 3.77 3.07 -0.32
C GLU A 71 3.46 3.44 -1.75
N ASP A 72 2.92 4.63 -1.98
CA ASP A 72 2.46 5.00 -3.31
C ASP A 72 3.61 5.36 -4.25
N SER A 73 4.81 5.47 -3.73
CA SER A 73 5.96 5.65 -4.60
C SER A 73 6.43 4.33 -5.20
N ARG A 74 5.92 3.22 -4.71
CA ARG A 74 6.41 1.91 -5.16
C ARG A 74 5.34 1.05 -5.79
N THR A 75 4.09 1.26 -5.49
CA THR A 75 3.02 0.50 -6.10
C THR A 75 1.76 1.35 -6.12
N ASP A 76 0.70 0.85 -6.71
CA ASP A 76 -0.53 1.61 -6.83
C ASP A 76 -1.72 0.67 -6.79
N VAL A 77 -2.91 1.23 -6.71
CA VAL A 77 -4.13 0.44 -6.58
C VAL A 77 -4.36 -0.46 -7.80
N PRO A 78 -4.19 0.00 -9.02
CA PRO A 78 -4.36 -0.90 -10.16
C PRO A 78 -3.47 -2.13 -10.10
N THR A 79 -2.25 -2.00 -9.58
CA THR A 79 -1.35 -3.13 -9.44
C THR A 79 -1.87 -4.10 -8.40
N LEU A 80 -2.42 -3.59 -7.29
CA LEU A 80 -2.98 -4.42 -6.27
C LEU A 80 -4.18 -5.22 -6.81
N ILE A 81 -5.04 -4.56 -7.56
CA ILE A 81 -6.20 -5.20 -8.15
C ILE A 81 -5.77 -6.27 -9.16
N SER A 82 -4.77 -5.98 -9.96
CA SER A 82 -4.26 -6.95 -10.90
C SER A 82 -3.74 -8.20 -10.19
N ALA A 83 -3.08 -8.02 -9.07
CA ALA A 83 -2.52 -9.15 -8.35
C ALA A 83 -3.61 -10.09 -7.84
N THR A 84 -4.68 -9.55 -7.27
CA THR A 84 -5.76 -10.40 -6.79
C THR A 84 -6.50 -11.03 -7.95
N THR A 85 -6.70 -10.28 -9.03
CA THR A 85 -7.39 -10.78 -10.20
C THR A 85 -6.61 -11.94 -10.82
N ASN A 86 -5.30 -11.80 -10.92
CA ASN A 86 -4.47 -12.85 -11.48
C ASN A 86 -4.48 -14.11 -10.61
N ALA A 87 -4.73 -13.96 -9.34
CA ALA A 87 -4.84 -15.09 -8.45
C ALA A 87 -6.23 -15.74 -8.50
N GLY A 88 -7.14 -15.18 -9.27
CA GLY A 88 -8.50 -15.71 -9.38
C GLY A 88 -9.53 -14.96 -8.55
N TYR A 89 -9.16 -13.84 -7.94
CA TYR A 89 -10.04 -13.13 -7.04
C TYR A 89 -10.13 -11.66 -7.43
N PRO A 90 -10.96 -11.33 -8.42
CA PRO A 90 -11.10 -9.94 -8.84
C PRO A 90 -11.50 -9.04 -7.68
N SER A 91 -10.96 -7.85 -7.61
CA SER A 91 -11.27 -6.94 -6.52
C SER A 91 -11.58 -5.56 -7.04
N ARG A 92 -12.19 -4.75 -6.17
CA ARG A 92 -12.50 -3.37 -6.51
C ARG A 92 -12.42 -2.53 -5.26
N ILE A 93 -12.26 -1.25 -5.43
CA ILE A 93 -12.14 -0.34 -4.29
C ILE A 93 -13.49 -0.18 -3.61
N VAL A 94 -13.47 -0.17 -2.29
CA VAL A 94 -14.64 0.11 -1.49
C VAL A 94 -14.39 1.41 -0.77
N GLN A 95 -15.34 2.28 -0.79
CA GLN A 95 -15.17 3.56 -0.11
C GLN A 95 -15.73 3.58 1.29
#